data_36fdece9c1943d59f815a1fdac9ded40
#
_entry.id   36fdece9c1943d59f815a1fdac9ded40
#
_cell.length_a   1.000
_cell.length_b   1.000
_cell.length_c   1.000
_cell.angle_alpha   90.00
_cell.angle_beta   90.00
_cell.angle_gamma   90.00
#
_symmetry.space_group_name_H-M   'P 1'
#
loop_
_entity.id
_entity.type
_entity.pdbx_description
1 polymer ?
#
loop_
_entity_poly.entity_id
_entity_poly.type
_entity_poly.pdbx_seq_one_letter_code
_entity_poly.pdbx_strand_id
1 'polypeptide(L)'
;MKIAFSPASPYVRKCTAAAIARGVPLERWSVGTTDPALLPVNPLSKVPSLVTDDGVSLYDSPVICEYLDSIGNAPKLFPAAGPARWKALRQQALADGILDASQPRRREVALPQDQGRIDYIVMQQGKVARALDVLEAEADTLGMLGTIGEITIGCALGYLDFRFPHEPWRPGHPKLEAWYAKVVALPPLAETMPPAG
;
A
#
# COMPACT_ATOMS: atom_id res chain seq x y z
N MET A 1 16.70 10.34 7.77
CA MET A 1 16.49 8.97 7.19
C MET A 1 16.05 9.08 5.74
N LYS A 2 16.38 8.07 4.91
CA LYS A 2 16.00 8.06 3.48
C LYS A 2 15.30 6.78 3.10
N ILE A 3 14.30 6.90 2.19
CA ILE A 3 13.53 5.77 1.69
C ILE A 3 13.83 5.54 0.20
N ALA A 4 14.15 4.29 -0.18
CA ALA A 4 14.24 3.87 -1.57
C ALA A 4 12.86 4.05 -2.23
N PHE A 5 12.80 4.97 -3.21
CA PHE A 5 11.57 5.54 -3.71
C PHE A 5 11.32 5.20 -5.16
N SER A 6 10.12 4.68 -5.42
CA SER A 6 9.55 4.54 -6.76
C SER A 6 8.13 5.11 -6.75
N PRO A 7 7.82 6.12 -7.58
CA PRO A 7 6.53 6.81 -7.52
C PRO A 7 5.33 5.93 -7.91
N ALA A 8 5.59 4.85 -8.63
CA ALA A 8 4.55 3.90 -9.06
C ALA A 8 4.35 2.73 -8.08
N SER A 9 5.15 2.65 -6.99
CA SER A 9 5.04 1.57 -6.02
C SER A 9 3.98 1.86 -4.95
N PRO A 10 2.94 1.04 -4.82
CA PRO A 10 1.92 1.24 -3.81
C PRO A 10 2.45 1.01 -2.39
N TYR A 11 3.46 0.17 -2.22
CA TYR A 11 4.09 -0.07 -0.92
C TYR A 11 4.98 1.10 -0.48
N VAL A 12 5.67 1.77 -1.43
CA VAL A 12 6.35 3.04 -1.15
C VAL A 12 5.33 4.10 -0.77
N ARG A 13 4.20 4.18 -1.51
CA ARG A 13 3.10 5.08 -1.20
C ARG A 13 2.58 4.87 0.22
N LYS A 14 2.37 3.62 0.65
CA LYS A 14 1.95 3.29 2.01
C LYS A 14 2.92 3.85 3.07
N CYS A 15 4.23 3.63 2.88
CA CYS A 15 5.25 4.14 3.81
C CYS A 15 5.29 5.67 3.84
N THR A 16 5.23 6.34 2.69
CA THR A 16 5.23 7.80 2.63
C THR A 16 3.94 8.39 3.21
N ALA A 17 2.79 7.77 2.97
CA ALA A 17 1.52 8.18 3.59
C ALA A 17 1.54 8.01 5.11
N ALA A 18 2.07 6.90 5.61
CA ALA A 18 2.25 6.68 7.04
C ALA A 18 3.21 7.71 7.65
N ALA A 19 4.30 8.06 6.98
CA ALA A 19 5.23 9.10 7.42
C ALA A 19 4.55 10.46 7.53
N ILE A 20 3.77 10.87 6.52
CA ILE A 20 2.99 12.11 6.55
C ILE A 20 2.01 12.10 7.72
N ALA A 21 1.23 11.03 7.87
CA ALA A 21 0.27 10.89 8.97
C ALA A 21 0.94 10.96 10.36
N ARG A 22 2.20 10.53 10.47
CA ARG A 22 2.98 10.53 11.72
C ARG A 22 3.83 11.79 11.91
N GLY A 23 3.86 12.71 10.93
CA GLY A 23 4.71 13.90 10.96
C GLY A 23 6.21 13.58 10.89
N VAL A 24 6.59 12.49 10.22
CA VAL A 24 7.99 12.05 10.08
C VAL A 24 8.53 12.45 8.71
N PRO A 25 9.55 13.32 8.63
CA PRO A 25 10.17 13.67 7.35
C PRO A 25 10.97 12.51 6.77
N LEU A 26 10.78 12.25 5.47
CA LEU A 26 11.52 11.24 4.72
C LEU A 26 12.19 11.87 3.50
N GLU A 27 13.50 11.65 3.38
CA GLU A 27 14.23 11.91 2.14
C GLU A 27 13.90 10.84 1.10
N ARG A 28 13.54 11.25 -0.11
CA ARG A 28 13.27 10.33 -1.22
C ARG A 28 14.57 10.02 -1.97
N TRP A 29 14.99 8.77 -1.90
CA TRP A 29 16.11 8.27 -2.68
C TRP A 29 15.55 7.54 -3.91
N SER A 30 15.57 8.23 -5.07
CA SER A 30 15.11 7.66 -6.34
C SER A 30 16.06 6.58 -6.82
N VAL A 31 15.63 5.33 -6.74
CA VAL A 31 16.41 4.14 -7.08
C VAL A 31 15.49 3.07 -7.69
N GLY A 32 15.96 2.46 -8.76
CA GLY A 32 15.25 1.34 -9.39
C GLY A 32 15.53 0.01 -8.68
N THR A 33 14.62 -0.95 -8.83
CA THR A 33 14.79 -2.31 -8.26
C THR A 33 15.94 -3.10 -8.91
N THR A 34 16.47 -2.63 -10.04
CA THR A 34 17.65 -3.22 -10.71
C THR A 34 18.94 -2.48 -10.40
N ASP A 35 18.88 -1.40 -9.60
CA ASP A 35 20.05 -0.60 -9.26
C ASP A 35 20.91 -1.35 -8.22
N PRO A 36 22.19 -1.59 -8.51
CA PRO A 36 23.12 -2.23 -7.57
C PRO A 36 23.24 -1.52 -6.22
N ALA A 37 23.00 -0.20 -6.18
CA ALA A 37 23.05 0.59 -4.95
C ALA A 37 21.97 0.18 -3.92
N LEU A 38 20.91 -0.53 -4.35
CA LEU A 38 19.87 -1.02 -3.46
C LEU A 38 20.27 -2.32 -2.74
N LEU A 39 21.15 -3.14 -3.33
CA LEU A 39 21.52 -4.46 -2.80
C LEU A 39 22.10 -4.42 -1.37
N PRO A 40 23.00 -3.48 -1.01
CA PRO A 40 23.52 -3.40 0.35
C PRO A 40 22.44 -3.01 1.40
N VAL A 41 21.35 -2.35 0.95
CA VAL A 41 20.24 -1.90 1.82
C VAL A 41 19.17 -2.99 1.93
N ASN A 42 18.88 -3.66 0.83
CA ASN A 42 17.90 -4.75 0.78
C ASN A 42 18.35 -5.84 -0.20
N PRO A 43 18.80 -7.01 0.30
CA PRO A 43 19.28 -8.10 -0.55
C PRO A 43 18.20 -8.65 -1.50
N LEU A 44 16.91 -8.38 -1.25
CA LEU A 44 15.81 -8.75 -2.14
C LEU A 44 15.63 -7.76 -3.30
N SER A 45 16.41 -6.66 -3.32
CA SER A 45 16.33 -5.61 -4.35
C SER A 45 14.91 -5.10 -4.59
N LYS A 46 14.18 -4.84 -3.49
CA LYS A 46 12.79 -4.36 -3.50
C LYS A 46 12.66 -2.99 -2.87
N VAL A 47 11.69 -2.23 -3.36
CA VAL A 47 11.24 -0.98 -2.74
C VAL A 47 9.84 -1.19 -2.13
N PRO A 48 9.54 -0.57 -0.97
CA PRO A 48 10.38 0.34 -0.18
C PRO A 48 11.50 -0.37 0.59
N SER A 49 12.57 0.38 0.83
CA SER A 49 13.60 0.07 1.81
C SER A 49 13.99 1.37 2.50
N LEU A 50 14.09 1.39 3.80
CA LEU A 50 14.41 2.57 4.61
C LEU A 50 15.81 2.44 5.19
N VAL A 51 16.60 3.51 5.11
CA VAL A 51 17.83 3.66 5.89
C VAL A 51 17.58 4.71 6.96
N THR A 52 17.66 4.31 8.23
CA THR A 52 17.47 5.19 9.38
C THR A 52 18.64 6.16 9.56
N ASP A 53 18.53 7.14 10.46
CA ASP A 53 19.58 8.13 10.69
C ASP A 53 20.84 7.51 11.35
N ASP A 54 20.67 6.39 12.05
CA ASP A 54 21.74 5.59 12.62
C ASP A 54 22.27 4.50 11.67
N GLY A 55 21.80 4.48 10.43
CA GLY A 55 22.30 3.61 9.35
C GLY A 55 21.70 2.21 9.30
N VAL A 56 20.65 1.94 10.08
CA VAL A 56 19.94 0.64 10.03
C VAL A 56 19.07 0.55 8.78
N SER A 57 19.15 -0.57 8.07
CA SER A 57 18.28 -0.87 6.93
C SER A 57 17.02 -1.61 7.37
N LEU A 58 15.86 -1.09 7.02
CA LEU A 58 14.55 -1.70 7.30
C LEU A 58 13.79 -2.01 6.02
N TYR A 59 13.18 -3.16 5.95
CA TYR A 59 12.27 -3.67 4.91
C TYR A 59 11.46 -4.83 5.52
N ASP A 60 10.20 -5.14 5.06
CA ASP A 60 9.49 -4.47 3.99
C ASP A 60 8.55 -3.35 4.51
N SER A 61 7.53 -3.00 3.75
CA SER A 61 6.64 -1.87 4.08
C SER A 61 5.91 -2.00 5.42
N PRO A 62 5.44 -3.16 5.91
CA PRO A 62 4.90 -3.33 7.26
C PRO A 62 5.89 -2.94 8.35
N VAL A 63 7.13 -3.42 8.25
CA VAL A 63 8.21 -3.11 9.22
C VAL A 63 8.52 -1.61 9.21
N ILE A 64 8.65 -1.02 8.01
CA ILE A 64 8.91 0.42 7.87
C ILE A 64 7.78 1.24 8.49
N CYS A 65 6.51 0.89 8.23
CA CYS A 65 5.38 1.62 8.79
C CYS A 65 5.32 1.53 10.33
N GLU A 66 5.61 0.37 10.91
CA GLU A 66 5.65 0.22 12.37
C GLU A 66 6.81 1.01 13.00
N TYR A 67 7.98 1.03 12.34
CA TYR A 67 9.10 1.88 12.75
C TYR A 67 8.73 3.37 12.71
N LEU A 68 8.17 3.86 11.59
CA LEU A 68 7.72 5.24 11.46
C LEU A 68 6.67 5.61 12.52
N ASP A 69 5.78 4.67 12.84
CA ASP A 69 4.80 4.85 13.91
C ASP A 69 5.46 4.94 15.29
N SER A 70 6.57 4.24 15.51
CA SER A 70 7.29 4.25 16.79
C SER A 70 7.92 5.61 17.11
N ILE A 71 8.42 6.33 16.09
CA ILE A 71 9.19 7.57 16.24
C ILE A 71 8.39 8.85 16.00
N GLY A 72 7.25 8.80 15.32
CA GLY A 72 6.44 9.96 14.98
C GLY A 72 5.70 10.57 16.19
N ASN A 73 5.40 11.86 16.13
CA ASN A 73 4.77 12.62 17.20
C ASN A 73 3.24 12.77 17.10
N ALA A 74 2.66 12.49 15.93
CA ALA A 74 1.22 12.53 15.71
C ALA A 74 0.53 11.28 16.30
N PRO A 75 -0.81 11.17 16.32
CA PRO A 75 -1.52 10.00 16.83
C PRO A 75 -1.04 8.69 16.17
N LYS A 76 -0.92 7.63 16.96
CA LYS A 76 -0.45 6.31 16.54
C LYS A 76 -1.37 5.69 15.49
N LEU A 77 -0.77 5.12 14.44
CA LEU A 77 -1.46 4.35 13.41
C LEU A 77 -1.65 2.88 13.79
N PHE A 78 -0.81 2.39 14.70
CA PHE A 78 -0.90 1.04 15.24
C PHE A 78 -1.47 1.12 16.67
N PRO A 79 -2.74 0.70 16.89
CA PRO A 79 -3.27 0.59 18.25
C PRO A 79 -2.37 -0.30 19.11
N ALA A 80 -2.19 0.07 20.38
CA ALA A 80 -1.20 -0.57 21.25
C ALA A 80 -1.46 -2.06 21.48
N ALA A 81 -2.74 -2.46 21.67
CA ALA A 81 -3.14 -3.83 21.95
C ALA A 81 -4.63 -4.08 21.67
N GLY A 82 -5.07 -5.31 21.87
CA GLY A 82 -6.47 -5.70 21.86
C GLY A 82 -7.12 -5.78 20.46
N PRO A 83 -8.46 -5.84 20.41
CA PRO A 83 -9.20 -6.04 19.15
C PRO A 83 -8.94 -4.96 18.11
N ALA A 84 -8.74 -3.70 18.53
CA ALA A 84 -8.44 -2.59 17.61
C ALA A 84 -7.11 -2.81 16.86
N ARG A 85 -6.07 -3.31 17.55
CA ARG A 85 -4.79 -3.65 16.90
C ARG A 85 -4.97 -4.77 15.86
N TRP A 86 -5.67 -5.83 16.23
CA TRP A 86 -5.88 -6.95 15.32
C TRP A 86 -6.72 -6.56 14.10
N LYS A 87 -7.72 -5.66 14.29
CA LYS A 87 -8.48 -5.09 13.18
C LYS A 87 -7.57 -4.32 12.23
N ALA A 88 -6.76 -3.38 12.74
CA ALA A 88 -5.86 -2.57 11.91
C ALA A 88 -4.85 -3.42 11.14
N LEU A 89 -4.22 -4.41 11.79
CA LEU A 89 -3.26 -5.33 11.16
C LEU A 89 -3.93 -6.24 10.12
N ARG A 90 -5.13 -6.75 10.39
CA ARG A 90 -5.88 -7.57 9.43
C ARG A 90 -6.28 -6.75 8.20
N GLN A 91 -6.73 -5.52 8.38
CA GLN A 91 -7.04 -4.60 7.28
C GLN A 91 -5.80 -4.26 6.46
N GLN A 92 -4.66 -4.02 7.11
CA GLN A 92 -3.38 -3.86 6.43
C GLN A 92 -3.04 -5.11 5.60
N ALA A 93 -3.10 -6.29 6.18
CA ALA A 93 -2.80 -7.55 5.49
C ALA A 93 -3.74 -7.82 4.31
N LEU A 94 -5.04 -7.50 4.46
CA LEU A 94 -6.02 -7.65 3.38
C LEU A 94 -5.72 -6.71 2.21
N ALA A 95 -5.42 -5.45 2.50
CA ALA A 95 -5.09 -4.45 1.48
C ALA A 95 -3.71 -4.72 0.82
N ASP A 96 -2.70 -5.15 1.59
CA ASP A 96 -1.43 -5.64 1.03
C ASP A 96 -1.68 -6.85 0.12
N GLY A 97 -2.59 -7.75 0.49
CA GLY A 97 -3.00 -8.90 -0.33
C GLY A 97 -3.65 -8.50 -1.67
N ILE A 98 -4.41 -7.39 -1.71
CA ILE A 98 -4.89 -6.82 -2.97
C ILE A 98 -3.71 -6.41 -3.87
N LEU A 99 -2.69 -5.76 -3.29
CA LEU A 99 -1.50 -5.32 -4.01
C LEU A 99 -0.64 -6.51 -4.48
N ASP A 100 -0.48 -7.53 -3.62
CA ASP A 100 0.27 -8.75 -3.91
C ASP A 100 -0.38 -9.58 -5.02
N ALA A 101 -1.70 -9.53 -5.14
CA ALA A 101 -2.42 -10.14 -6.27
C ALA A 101 -2.31 -9.29 -7.54
N SER A 102 -2.39 -7.96 -7.42
CA SER A 102 -2.48 -7.04 -8.55
C SER A 102 -1.14 -6.83 -9.27
N GLN A 103 -0.01 -6.73 -8.54
CA GLN A 103 1.30 -6.46 -9.15
C GLN A 103 1.80 -7.59 -10.08
N PRO A 104 1.83 -8.87 -9.67
CA PRO A 104 2.20 -9.96 -10.57
C PRO A 104 1.23 -10.08 -11.74
N ARG A 105 -0.08 -9.97 -11.48
CA ARG A 105 -1.11 -10.03 -12.52
C ARG A 105 -0.84 -9.01 -13.64
N ARG A 106 -0.48 -7.77 -13.30
CA ARG A 106 -0.14 -6.73 -14.27
C ARG A 106 1.02 -7.13 -15.19
N ARG A 107 2.02 -7.84 -14.65
CA ARG A 107 3.15 -8.34 -15.44
C ARG A 107 2.71 -9.48 -16.36
N GLU A 108 1.92 -10.39 -15.84
CA GLU A 108 1.44 -11.55 -16.60
C GLU A 108 0.54 -11.17 -17.78
N VAL A 109 -0.30 -10.15 -17.63
CA VAL A 109 -1.15 -9.63 -18.71
C VAL A 109 -0.32 -9.10 -19.90
N ALA A 110 0.88 -8.57 -19.65
CA ALA A 110 1.75 -8.01 -20.68
C ALA A 110 2.59 -9.07 -21.44
N LEU A 111 2.54 -10.34 -21.02
CA LEU A 111 3.32 -11.42 -21.62
C LEU A 111 2.46 -12.24 -22.61
N PRO A 112 3.08 -13.02 -23.52
CA PRO A 112 2.34 -13.95 -24.38
C PRO A 112 1.44 -14.87 -23.56
N GLN A 113 0.17 -15.00 -23.97
CA GLN A 113 -0.84 -15.72 -23.20
C GLN A 113 -0.84 -17.20 -23.51
N ASP A 114 -0.92 -18.03 -22.49
CA ASP A 114 -1.23 -19.46 -22.52
C ASP A 114 -2.28 -19.77 -21.43
N GLN A 115 -2.80 -21.00 -21.42
CA GLN A 115 -3.87 -21.39 -20.48
C GLN A 115 -3.43 -21.23 -19.02
N GLY A 116 -2.22 -21.63 -18.66
CA GLY A 116 -1.72 -21.51 -17.29
C GLY A 116 -1.63 -20.06 -16.80
N ARG A 117 -1.23 -19.14 -17.69
CA ARG A 117 -1.17 -17.71 -17.40
C ARG A 117 -2.57 -17.10 -17.29
N ILE A 118 -3.49 -17.49 -18.16
CA ILE A 118 -4.90 -17.05 -18.08
C ILE A 118 -5.50 -17.50 -16.75
N ASP A 119 -5.33 -18.75 -16.36
CA ASP A 119 -5.84 -19.29 -15.09
C ASP A 119 -5.23 -18.55 -13.88
N TYR A 120 -3.94 -18.24 -13.93
CA TYR A 120 -3.28 -17.44 -12.90
C TYR A 120 -3.88 -16.03 -12.80
N ILE A 121 -4.07 -15.34 -13.92
CA ILE A 121 -4.67 -14.00 -13.96
C ILE A 121 -6.07 -14.03 -13.35
N VAL A 122 -6.92 -14.97 -13.73
CA VAL A 122 -8.28 -15.15 -13.21
C VAL A 122 -8.26 -15.42 -11.70
N MET A 123 -7.35 -16.29 -11.25
CA MET A 123 -7.19 -16.56 -9.82
C MET A 123 -6.84 -15.29 -9.03
N GLN A 124 -5.93 -14.46 -9.53
CA GLN A 124 -5.55 -13.20 -8.87
C GLN A 124 -6.70 -12.18 -8.88
N GLN A 125 -7.45 -12.08 -9.99
CA GLN A 125 -8.66 -11.24 -10.04
C GLN A 125 -9.68 -11.65 -8.97
N GLY A 126 -9.92 -12.94 -8.83
CA GLY A 126 -10.83 -13.48 -7.82
C GLY A 126 -10.40 -13.17 -6.38
N LYS A 127 -9.08 -13.10 -6.09
CA LYS A 127 -8.59 -12.66 -4.76
C LYS A 127 -8.92 -11.21 -4.52
N VAL A 128 -8.67 -10.33 -5.50
CA VAL A 128 -8.97 -8.90 -5.41
C VAL A 128 -10.47 -8.68 -5.21
N ALA A 129 -11.32 -9.33 -5.99
CA ALA A 129 -12.78 -9.20 -5.89
C ALA A 129 -13.27 -9.55 -4.47
N ARG A 130 -12.91 -10.74 -3.95
CA ARG A 130 -13.30 -11.15 -2.59
C ARG A 130 -12.78 -10.21 -1.49
N ALA A 131 -11.58 -9.65 -1.67
CA ALA A 131 -11.04 -8.68 -0.71
C ALA A 131 -11.84 -7.37 -0.74
N LEU A 132 -12.24 -6.90 -1.91
CA LEU A 132 -13.10 -5.72 -2.06
C LEU A 132 -14.49 -5.95 -1.43
N ASP A 133 -15.10 -7.13 -1.61
CA ASP A 133 -16.37 -7.50 -0.95
C ASP A 133 -16.27 -7.41 0.58
N VAL A 134 -15.16 -7.88 1.16
CA VAL A 134 -14.90 -7.78 2.60
C VAL A 134 -14.76 -6.32 3.03
N LEU A 135 -14.03 -5.50 2.26
CA LEU A 135 -13.86 -4.08 2.57
C LEU A 135 -15.16 -3.29 2.44
N GLU A 136 -16.02 -3.64 1.46
CA GLU A 136 -17.36 -3.06 1.33
C GLU A 136 -18.22 -3.35 2.56
N ALA A 137 -18.22 -4.60 3.02
CA ALA A 137 -18.97 -4.99 4.23
C ALA A 137 -18.47 -4.27 5.50
N GLU A 138 -17.20 -3.88 5.54
CA GLU A 138 -16.59 -3.17 6.67
C GLU A 138 -16.59 -1.64 6.51
N ALA A 139 -16.98 -1.10 5.37
CA ALA A 139 -16.77 0.30 5.01
C ALA A 139 -17.37 1.30 6.02
N ASP A 140 -18.54 0.98 6.60
CA ASP A 140 -19.20 1.81 7.63
C ASP A 140 -18.36 1.92 8.93
N THR A 141 -17.38 1.07 9.12
CA THR A 141 -16.49 1.03 10.30
C THR A 141 -15.11 1.62 10.07
N LEU A 142 -14.85 2.10 8.85
CA LEU A 142 -13.58 2.74 8.49
C LEU A 142 -13.58 4.19 8.96
N GLY A 143 -12.46 4.62 9.55
CA GLY A 143 -12.23 6.00 9.97
C GLY A 143 -11.56 6.85 8.88
N MET A 144 -10.98 7.96 9.31
CA MET A 144 -10.37 8.97 8.43
C MET A 144 -8.84 8.84 8.41
N LEU A 145 -8.32 7.68 8.02
CA LEU A 145 -6.89 7.33 7.98
C LEU A 145 -6.22 7.33 9.37
N GLY A 146 -6.98 7.01 10.42
CA GLY A 146 -6.48 6.93 11.79
C GLY A 146 -5.70 5.66 12.11
N THR A 147 -5.68 4.68 11.21
CA THR A 147 -4.95 3.42 11.38
C THR A 147 -4.14 3.06 10.14
N ILE A 148 -3.11 2.22 10.35
CA ILE A 148 -2.32 1.68 9.23
C ILE A 148 -3.17 0.87 8.24
N GLY A 149 -4.20 0.20 8.73
CA GLY A 149 -5.16 -0.53 7.89
C GLY A 149 -5.86 0.39 6.90
N GLU A 150 -6.39 1.50 7.37
CA GLU A 150 -7.08 2.49 6.54
C GLU A 150 -6.16 3.17 5.52
N ILE A 151 -4.92 3.52 5.91
CA ILE A 151 -3.91 4.04 4.98
C ILE A 151 -3.62 3.01 3.89
N THR A 152 -3.44 1.74 4.25
CA THR A 152 -3.13 0.68 3.29
C THR A 152 -4.30 0.44 2.33
N ILE A 153 -5.54 0.44 2.83
CA ILE A 153 -6.76 0.35 1.99
C ILE A 153 -6.78 1.50 0.98
N GLY A 154 -6.59 2.75 1.42
CA GLY A 154 -6.54 3.90 0.52
C GLY A 154 -5.45 3.79 -0.55
N CYS A 155 -4.26 3.30 -0.19
CA CYS A 155 -3.19 3.05 -1.15
C CYS A 155 -3.54 1.94 -2.16
N ALA A 156 -4.19 0.86 -1.70
CA ALA A 156 -4.59 -0.26 -2.56
C ALA A 156 -5.66 0.16 -3.56
N LEU A 157 -6.71 0.86 -3.13
CA LEU A 157 -7.76 1.36 -4.01
C LEU A 157 -7.21 2.34 -5.07
N GLY A 158 -6.35 3.27 -4.65
CA GLY A 158 -5.68 4.17 -5.59
C GLY A 158 -4.72 3.46 -6.56
N TYR A 159 -4.15 2.33 -6.16
CA TYR A 159 -3.35 1.50 -7.08
C TYR A 159 -4.21 0.78 -8.11
N LEU A 160 -5.39 0.31 -7.73
CA LEU A 160 -6.36 -0.25 -8.67
C LEU A 160 -6.81 0.80 -9.69
N ASP A 161 -7.12 2.02 -9.25
CA ASP A 161 -7.45 3.14 -10.16
C ASP A 161 -6.30 3.45 -11.12
N PHE A 162 -5.06 3.44 -10.63
CA PHE A 162 -3.88 3.77 -11.42
C PHE A 162 -3.52 2.70 -12.46
N ARG A 163 -3.64 1.42 -12.11
CA ARG A 163 -3.14 0.32 -12.96
C ARG A 163 -4.21 -0.49 -13.66
N PHE A 164 -5.44 -0.41 -13.21
CA PHE A 164 -6.57 -1.14 -13.74
C PHE A 164 -7.79 -0.24 -14.01
N PRO A 165 -7.60 0.94 -14.67
CA PRO A 165 -8.72 1.84 -14.96
C PRO A 165 -9.81 1.20 -15.83
N HIS A 166 -9.45 0.17 -16.61
CA HIS A 166 -10.36 -0.62 -17.45
C HIS A 166 -11.12 -1.71 -16.67
N GLU A 167 -10.78 -1.92 -15.40
CA GLU A 167 -11.46 -2.85 -14.48
C GLU A 167 -11.88 -2.08 -13.21
N PRO A 168 -12.89 -1.20 -13.29
CA PRO A 168 -13.27 -0.35 -12.17
C PRO A 168 -13.74 -1.20 -10.98
N TRP A 169 -13.16 -0.94 -9.81
CA TRP A 169 -13.52 -1.65 -8.59
C TRP A 169 -14.80 -1.13 -7.92
N ARG A 170 -15.29 0.07 -8.28
CA ARG A 170 -16.44 0.73 -7.66
C ARG A 170 -17.79 0.04 -7.87
N PRO A 171 -18.10 -0.51 -9.06
CA PRO A 171 -19.36 -1.24 -9.24
C PRO A 171 -19.48 -2.39 -8.21
N GLY A 172 -20.57 -2.37 -7.43
CA GLY A 172 -20.78 -3.33 -6.34
C GLY A 172 -20.21 -2.91 -4.97
N HIS A 173 -19.43 -1.81 -4.89
CA HIS A 173 -18.79 -1.36 -3.66
C HIS A 173 -19.09 0.12 -3.32
N PRO A 174 -20.39 0.53 -3.24
CA PRO A 174 -20.76 1.94 -3.09
C PRO A 174 -20.36 2.56 -1.76
N LYS A 175 -20.33 1.80 -0.66
CA LYS A 175 -19.90 2.31 0.65
C LYS A 175 -18.39 2.55 0.69
N LEU A 176 -17.63 1.62 0.13
CA LEU A 176 -16.18 1.73 0.02
C LEU A 176 -15.78 2.88 -0.90
N GLU A 177 -16.52 3.08 -2.00
CA GLU A 177 -16.36 4.24 -2.88
C GLU A 177 -16.60 5.55 -2.13
N ALA A 178 -17.73 5.64 -1.40
CA ALA A 178 -18.07 6.83 -0.62
C ALA A 178 -17.04 7.13 0.48
N TRP A 179 -16.47 6.10 1.12
CA TRP A 179 -15.37 6.25 2.07
C TRP A 179 -14.11 6.75 1.37
N TYR A 180 -13.71 6.11 0.26
CA TYR A 180 -12.49 6.48 -0.47
C TYR A 180 -12.54 7.91 -1.00
N ALA A 181 -13.70 8.37 -1.50
CA ALA A 181 -13.89 9.73 -1.95
C ALA A 181 -13.61 10.78 -0.86
N LYS A 182 -13.87 10.45 0.41
CA LYS A 182 -13.57 11.33 1.56
C LYS A 182 -12.09 11.35 1.90
N VAL A 183 -11.45 10.18 1.92
CA VAL A 183 -10.07 10.05 2.44
C VAL A 183 -9.00 10.35 1.39
N VAL A 184 -9.29 10.21 0.11
CA VAL A 184 -8.31 10.45 -0.97
C VAL A 184 -7.82 11.90 -1.00
N ALA A 185 -8.63 12.85 -0.52
CA ALA A 185 -8.27 14.27 -0.40
C ALA A 185 -7.46 14.61 0.85
N LEU A 186 -7.29 13.69 1.79
CA LEU A 186 -6.50 13.93 2.99
C LEU A 186 -4.99 13.88 2.69
N PRO A 187 -4.17 14.68 3.38
CA PRO A 187 -2.74 14.83 3.08
C PRO A 187 -1.98 13.49 2.89
N PRO A 188 -2.16 12.45 3.73
CA PRO A 188 -1.44 11.20 3.54
C PRO A 188 -1.64 10.57 2.16
N LEU A 189 -2.85 10.63 1.59
CA LEU A 189 -3.15 10.07 0.28
C LEU A 189 -2.99 11.08 -0.85
N ALA A 190 -3.38 12.33 -0.63
CA ALA A 190 -3.32 13.39 -1.65
C ALA A 190 -1.89 13.72 -2.07
N GLU A 191 -0.95 13.84 -1.11
CA GLU A 191 0.45 14.19 -1.37
C GLU A 191 1.29 13.01 -1.87
N THR A 192 0.71 11.82 -1.90
CA THR A 192 1.39 10.58 -2.31
C THR A 192 0.77 9.94 -3.55
N MET A 193 -0.08 10.67 -4.28
CA MET A 193 -0.70 10.15 -5.50
C MET A 193 0.35 9.62 -6.48
N PRO A 194 0.08 8.47 -7.13
CA PRO A 194 0.94 8.02 -8.22
C PRO A 194 0.95 9.04 -9.35
N PRO A 195 2.00 9.05 -10.21
CA PRO A 195 2.05 9.96 -11.35
C PRO A 195 0.85 9.74 -12.27
N ALA A 196 0.44 10.79 -12.97
CA ALA A 196 -0.53 10.63 -14.05
C ALA A 196 -0.01 9.59 -15.05
N GLY A 197 -0.86 8.65 -15.44
CA GLY A 197 -0.54 7.57 -16.37
C GLY A 197 -0.38 8.05 -17.81
#